data_067563c96baa83fa0100374c3fe4b095
#
_entry.id   067563c96baa83fa0100374c3fe4b095
#
_cell.length_a   1.000
_cell.length_b   1.000
_cell.length_c   1.000
_cell.angle_alpha   90.00
_cell.angle_beta   90.00
_cell.angle_gamma   90.00
#
_symmetry.space_group_name_H-M   'P 1'
#
loop_
_entity.id
_entity.type
_entity.pdbx_description
1 polymer ?
#
loop_
_entity_poly.entity_id
_entity_poly.type
_entity_poly.pdbx_seq_one_letter_code
_entity_poly.pdbx_strand_id
1 'polypeptide(L)'
;MAKADSKSSNKTKKSSLEQVLNEQVANLNVLYVKIHNYHWYVKGDNFFTLHIKFEELYDEVAEKMDAVAERLLTIKGTPAATLKEYLELATIQEATGNEDPAAMVQTLIEDFATLSESFQEGIELADQEGDEATSDLLTGFKGEIEKHMWMLRSYLG
;
A
#
# COMPACT_ATOMS: atom_id res chain seq x y z
N MET A 1 50.86 -9.93 19.76
CA MET A 1 49.49 -9.57 20.16
C MET A 1 48.82 -8.90 18.96
N ALA A 2 48.03 -9.65 18.22
CA ALA A 2 47.27 -9.12 17.08
C ALA A 2 45.79 -9.19 17.49
N LYS A 3 45.13 -7.99 17.54
CA LYS A 3 43.70 -7.88 17.75
C LYS A 3 43.00 -8.20 16.43
N ALA A 4 42.17 -9.21 16.45
CA ALA A 4 41.23 -9.52 15.36
C ALA A 4 40.07 -8.54 15.42
N ASP A 5 39.97 -7.68 14.40
CA ASP A 5 38.80 -6.85 14.16
C ASP A 5 37.68 -7.72 13.61
N SER A 6 36.67 -7.99 14.43
CA SER A 6 35.44 -8.63 13.99
C SER A 6 34.58 -7.55 13.28
N LYS A 7 34.63 -7.49 11.95
CA LYS A 7 33.63 -6.80 11.16
C LYS A 7 32.31 -7.55 11.25
N SER A 8 31.40 -7.07 12.11
CA SER A 8 29.99 -7.44 12.12
C SER A 8 29.38 -6.92 10.79
N SER A 9 29.22 -7.83 9.83
CA SER A 9 28.43 -7.55 8.64
C SER A 9 26.96 -7.53 9.03
N ASN A 10 26.39 -6.34 9.18
CA ASN A 10 24.96 -6.13 9.32
C ASN A 10 24.30 -6.46 7.97
N LYS A 11 24.06 -7.77 7.71
CA LYS A 11 23.22 -8.21 6.59
C LYS A 11 21.79 -7.80 6.94
N THR A 12 21.31 -6.72 6.37
CA THR A 12 19.86 -6.41 6.31
C THR A 12 19.17 -7.66 5.79
N LYS A 13 18.34 -8.28 6.62
CA LYS A 13 17.62 -9.50 6.27
C LYS A 13 16.62 -9.11 5.19
N LYS A 14 16.81 -9.58 3.96
CA LYS A 14 15.92 -9.31 2.83
C LYS A 14 14.53 -9.84 3.17
N SER A 15 13.49 -9.04 2.95
CA SER A 15 12.10 -9.45 3.16
C SER A 15 11.76 -10.65 2.28
N SER A 16 10.89 -11.54 2.74
CA SER A 16 10.32 -12.62 1.91
C SER A 16 9.13 -12.09 1.12
N LEU A 17 8.75 -12.77 0.04
CA LEU A 17 7.56 -12.45 -0.73
C LEU A 17 6.31 -12.43 0.18
N GLU A 18 6.15 -13.43 1.05
CA GLU A 18 5.03 -13.49 2.00
C GLU A 18 5.00 -12.27 2.94
N GLN A 19 6.15 -11.82 3.43
CA GLN A 19 6.22 -10.63 4.29
C GLN A 19 5.79 -9.36 3.55
N VAL A 20 6.24 -9.17 2.32
CA VAL A 20 5.89 -8.02 1.49
C VAL A 20 4.40 -8.04 1.13
N LEU A 21 3.84 -9.18 0.75
CA LEU A 21 2.42 -9.31 0.47
C LEU A 21 1.56 -9.05 1.72
N ASN A 22 1.98 -9.49 2.90
CA ASN A 22 1.30 -9.18 4.16
C ASN A 22 1.36 -7.69 4.53
N GLU A 23 2.47 -7.02 4.28
CA GLU A 23 2.57 -5.56 4.44
C GLU A 23 1.61 -4.85 3.47
N GLN A 24 1.49 -5.32 2.23
CA GLN A 24 0.55 -4.79 1.25
C GLN A 24 -0.90 -4.96 1.71
N VAL A 25 -1.29 -6.13 2.21
CA VAL A 25 -2.62 -6.36 2.79
C VAL A 25 -2.90 -5.38 3.94
N ALA A 26 -1.93 -5.20 4.83
CA ALA A 26 -2.05 -4.27 5.96
C ALA A 26 -2.16 -2.81 5.49
N ASN A 27 -1.31 -2.37 4.57
CA ASN A 27 -1.36 -1.03 4.00
C ASN A 27 -2.67 -0.74 3.27
N LEU A 28 -3.19 -1.70 2.51
CA LEU A 28 -4.48 -1.57 1.83
C LEU A 28 -5.64 -1.47 2.82
N ASN A 29 -5.60 -2.19 3.95
CA ASN A 29 -6.59 -2.04 5.02
C ASN A 29 -6.55 -0.65 5.69
N VAL A 30 -5.37 -0.14 6.01
CA VAL A 30 -5.22 1.20 6.58
C VAL A 30 -5.70 2.26 5.59
N LEU A 31 -5.35 2.12 4.31
CA LEU A 31 -5.84 3.00 3.25
C LEU A 31 -7.37 2.96 3.10
N TYR A 32 -7.96 1.79 3.14
CA TYR A 32 -9.42 1.62 3.07
C TYR A 32 -10.13 2.44 4.16
N VAL A 33 -9.65 2.35 5.40
CA VAL A 33 -10.19 3.15 6.52
C VAL A 33 -9.88 4.64 6.34
N LYS A 34 -8.66 5.01 5.96
CA LYS A 34 -8.25 6.40 5.73
C LYS A 34 -9.08 7.08 4.64
N ILE A 35 -9.30 6.40 3.50
CA ILE A 35 -10.07 6.96 2.39
C ILE A 35 -11.55 7.11 2.79
N HIS A 36 -12.11 6.19 3.58
CA HIS A 36 -13.44 6.38 4.18
C HIS A 36 -13.50 7.60 5.10
N ASN A 37 -12.48 7.81 5.93
CA ASN A 37 -12.38 9.01 6.77
C ASN A 37 -12.43 10.27 5.89
N TYR A 38 -11.65 10.31 4.82
CA TYR A 38 -11.64 11.44 3.89
C TYR A 38 -12.96 11.59 3.13
N HIS A 39 -13.57 10.51 2.68
CA HIS A 39 -14.88 10.51 2.04
C HIS A 39 -15.97 11.11 2.93
N TRP A 40 -15.98 10.78 4.22
CA TRP A 40 -16.97 11.29 5.16
C TRP A 40 -16.70 12.72 5.64
N TYR A 41 -15.43 13.11 5.77
CA TYR A 41 -15.06 14.40 6.39
C TYR A 41 -14.66 15.50 5.41
N VAL A 42 -14.50 15.22 4.11
CA VAL A 42 -14.21 16.26 3.12
C VAL A 42 -15.31 17.32 3.11
N LYS A 43 -14.92 18.59 2.96
CA LYS A 43 -15.83 19.74 2.95
C LYS A 43 -15.35 20.79 1.95
N GLY A 44 -16.24 21.71 1.58
CA GLY A 44 -15.91 22.88 0.78
C GLY A 44 -16.28 22.74 -0.69
N ASP A 45 -15.69 23.59 -1.51
CA ASP A 45 -16.12 23.80 -2.91
C ASP A 45 -16.00 22.55 -3.78
N ASN A 46 -15.06 21.67 -3.47
CA ASN A 46 -14.81 20.43 -4.20
C ASN A 46 -15.43 19.18 -3.54
N PHE A 47 -16.37 19.38 -2.62
CA PHE A 47 -16.99 18.26 -1.88
C PHE A 47 -17.53 17.17 -2.80
N PHE A 48 -18.37 17.53 -3.77
CA PHE A 48 -19.01 16.55 -4.65
C PHE A 48 -17.99 15.77 -5.49
N THR A 49 -16.96 16.43 -5.99
CA THR A 49 -15.90 15.79 -6.77
C THR A 49 -15.07 14.85 -5.92
N LEU A 50 -14.60 15.30 -4.76
CA LEU A 50 -13.73 14.52 -3.89
C LEU A 50 -14.47 13.41 -3.15
N HIS A 51 -15.69 13.65 -2.70
CA HIS A 51 -16.52 12.64 -2.04
C HIS A 51 -16.73 11.41 -2.93
N ILE A 52 -17.10 11.64 -4.19
CA ILE A 52 -17.28 10.57 -5.19
C ILE A 52 -15.91 9.92 -5.52
N LYS A 53 -14.86 10.72 -5.69
CA LYS A 53 -13.54 10.18 -6.02
C LYS A 53 -12.97 9.30 -4.91
N PHE A 54 -13.17 9.68 -3.66
CA PHE A 54 -12.75 8.84 -2.52
C PHE A 54 -13.54 7.54 -2.44
N GLU A 55 -14.83 7.54 -2.80
CA GLU A 55 -15.63 6.32 -2.91
C GLU A 55 -15.05 5.36 -3.95
N GLU A 56 -14.78 5.82 -5.16
CA GLU A 56 -14.13 5.04 -6.20
C GLU A 56 -12.79 4.43 -5.69
N LEU A 57 -11.98 5.23 -4.99
CA LEU A 57 -10.68 4.80 -4.50
C LEU A 57 -10.78 3.74 -3.39
N TYR A 58 -11.70 3.86 -2.43
CA TYR A 58 -11.80 2.83 -1.40
C TYR A 58 -12.39 1.52 -1.94
N ASP A 59 -13.27 1.58 -2.92
CA ASP A 59 -13.79 0.38 -3.58
C ASP A 59 -12.65 -0.39 -4.29
N GLU A 60 -11.82 0.31 -5.06
CA GLU A 60 -10.67 -0.30 -5.72
C GLU A 60 -9.61 -0.82 -4.72
N VAL A 61 -9.38 -0.12 -3.62
CA VAL A 61 -8.48 -0.57 -2.55
C VAL A 61 -8.99 -1.86 -1.90
N ALA A 62 -10.31 -1.97 -1.67
CA ALA A 62 -10.92 -3.18 -1.14
C ALA A 62 -10.73 -4.39 -2.07
N GLU A 63 -10.91 -4.22 -3.38
CA GLU A 63 -10.67 -5.27 -4.38
C GLU A 63 -9.20 -5.73 -4.39
N LYS A 64 -8.27 -4.78 -4.35
CA LYS A 64 -6.82 -5.09 -4.31
C LYS A 64 -6.43 -5.83 -3.04
N MET A 65 -6.97 -5.42 -1.90
CA MET A 65 -6.73 -6.06 -0.60
C MET A 65 -7.15 -7.53 -0.64
N ASP A 66 -8.35 -7.81 -1.11
CA ASP A 66 -8.89 -9.16 -1.23
C ASP A 66 -8.04 -10.02 -2.18
N ALA A 67 -7.70 -9.47 -3.36
CA ALA A 67 -6.88 -10.17 -4.34
C ALA A 67 -5.48 -10.52 -3.84
N VAL A 68 -4.81 -9.63 -3.09
CA VAL A 68 -3.48 -9.91 -2.52
C VAL A 68 -3.58 -10.96 -1.40
N ALA A 69 -4.59 -10.88 -0.54
CA ALA A 69 -4.80 -11.86 0.53
C ALA A 69 -5.10 -13.26 -0.05
N GLU A 70 -5.97 -13.36 -1.06
CA GLU A 70 -6.26 -14.61 -1.75
C GLU A 70 -5.05 -15.15 -2.53
N ARG A 71 -4.22 -14.26 -3.09
CA ARG A 71 -2.96 -14.68 -3.72
C ARG A 71 -2.01 -15.30 -2.71
N LEU A 72 -1.87 -14.71 -1.51
CA LEU A 72 -1.13 -15.29 -0.39
C LEU A 72 -1.61 -16.70 -0.07
N LEU A 73 -2.91 -16.92 0.08
CA LEU A 73 -3.48 -18.25 0.33
C LEU A 73 -3.17 -19.21 -0.81
N THR A 74 -3.26 -18.76 -2.05
CA THR A 74 -2.99 -19.58 -3.25
C THR A 74 -1.55 -20.10 -3.27
N ILE A 75 -0.59 -19.27 -2.85
CA ILE A 75 0.82 -19.66 -2.74
C ILE A 75 1.18 -20.29 -1.39
N LYS A 76 0.16 -20.67 -0.60
CA LYS A 76 0.26 -21.33 0.72
C LYS A 76 0.87 -20.45 1.82
N GLY A 77 0.82 -19.14 1.67
CA GLY A 77 1.11 -18.17 2.72
C GLY A 77 -0.09 -17.97 3.65
N THR A 78 0.12 -17.18 4.70
CA THR A 78 -0.91 -16.88 5.70
C THR A 78 -1.13 -15.36 5.75
N PRO A 79 -2.25 -14.84 5.21
CA PRO A 79 -2.53 -13.42 5.28
C PRO A 79 -2.88 -12.98 6.70
N ALA A 80 -2.37 -11.82 7.11
CA ALA A 80 -2.85 -11.11 8.29
C ALA A 80 -4.35 -10.81 8.12
N ALA A 81 -5.12 -11.00 9.18
CA ALA A 81 -6.59 -10.95 9.11
C ALA A 81 -7.25 -10.32 10.34
N THR A 82 -6.52 -9.53 11.12
CA THR A 82 -7.04 -8.77 12.26
C THR A 82 -6.60 -7.32 12.19
N LEU A 83 -7.41 -6.41 12.75
CA LEU A 83 -7.07 -4.98 12.80
C LEU A 83 -5.75 -4.73 13.52
N LYS A 84 -5.46 -5.50 14.56
CA LYS A 84 -4.20 -5.39 15.30
C LYS A 84 -3.00 -5.72 14.42
N GLU A 85 -3.06 -6.83 13.68
CA GLU A 85 -2.00 -7.23 12.75
C GLU A 85 -1.80 -6.18 11.66
N TYR A 86 -2.88 -5.61 11.12
CA TYR A 86 -2.79 -4.55 10.11
C TYR A 86 -2.05 -3.32 10.64
N LEU A 87 -2.37 -2.87 11.84
CA LEU A 87 -1.69 -1.73 12.45
C LEU A 87 -0.23 -2.00 12.82
N GLU A 88 0.11 -3.24 13.14
CA GLU A 88 1.49 -3.65 13.42
C GLU A 88 2.35 -3.77 12.14
N LEU A 89 1.76 -4.19 11.01
CA LEU A 89 2.47 -4.45 9.76
C LEU A 89 2.50 -3.25 8.81
N ALA A 90 1.48 -2.39 8.87
CA ALA A 90 1.36 -1.28 7.93
C ALA A 90 2.46 -0.22 8.12
N THR A 91 2.97 0.28 7.02
CA THR A 91 3.88 1.44 6.95
C THR A 91 3.12 2.73 6.65
N ILE A 92 1.94 2.64 6.03
CA ILE A 92 1.03 3.75 5.80
C ILE A 92 0.33 4.11 7.13
N GLN A 93 0.28 5.41 7.43
CA GLN A 93 -0.31 5.93 8.66
C GLN A 93 -1.80 6.19 8.52
N GLU A 94 -2.54 6.13 9.62
CA GLU A 94 -3.95 6.50 9.69
C GLU A 94 -4.16 7.99 9.41
N ALA A 95 -5.40 8.40 9.08
CA ALA A 95 -5.79 9.80 9.00
C ALA A 95 -5.60 10.48 10.37
N THR A 96 -5.13 11.73 10.35
CA THR A 96 -4.93 12.52 11.60
C THR A 96 -6.19 13.25 12.04
N GLY A 97 -7.13 13.47 11.12
CA GLY A 97 -8.34 14.27 11.34
C GLY A 97 -8.14 15.78 11.19
N ASN A 98 -6.93 16.21 10.80
CA ASN A 98 -6.58 17.62 10.62
C ASN A 98 -6.40 18.01 9.15
N GLU A 99 -6.52 17.06 8.23
CA GLU A 99 -6.32 17.30 6.81
C GLU A 99 -7.46 18.14 6.22
N ASP A 100 -7.11 19.23 5.55
CA ASP A 100 -8.01 19.92 4.63
C ASP A 100 -8.12 19.13 3.29
N PRO A 101 -9.03 19.48 2.37
CA PRO A 101 -9.19 18.72 1.14
C PRO A 101 -7.91 18.59 0.30
N ALA A 102 -7.10 19.62 0.21
CA ALA A 102 -5.83 19.57 -0.52
C ALA A 102 -4.82 18.64 0.16
N ALA A 103 -4.75 18.69 1.50
CA ALA A 103 -3.91 17.80 2.30
C ALA A 103 -4.37 16.33 2.22
N MET A 104 -5.67 16.06 2.17
CA MET A 104 -6.22 14.71 1.92
C MET A 104 -5.71 14.14 0.60
N VAL A 105 -5.80 14.92 -0.49
CA VAL A 105 -5.33 14.51 -1.82
C VAL A 105 -3.82 14.31 -1.83
N GLN A 106 -3.06 15.24 -1.26
CA GLN A 106 -1.59 15.13 -1.18
C GLN A 106 -1.15 13.89 -0.38
N THR A 107 -1.79 13.61 0.74
CA THR A 107 -1.51 12.43 1.57
C THR A 107 -1.76 11.14 0.79
N LEU A 108 -2.86 11.06 0.03
CA LEU A 108 -3.13 9.88 -0.79
C LEU A 108 -2.11 9.69 -1.92
N ILE A 109 -1.58 10.77 -2.50
CA ILE A 109 -0.48 10.67 -3.47
C ILE A 109 0.75 10.02 -2.84
N GLU A 110 1.11 10.44 -1.62
CA GLU A 110 2.25 9.90 -0.87
C GLU A 110 2.02 8.44 -0.44
N ASP A 111 0.84 8.11 0.03
CA ASP A 111 0.44 6.74 0.39
C ASP A 111 0.48 5.81 -0.84
N PHE A 112 -0.03 6.26 -1.97
CA PHE A 112 0.01 5.50 -3.21
C PHE A 112 1.44 5.34 -3.76
N ALA A 113 2.31 6.32 -3.55
CA ALA A 113 3.73 6.16 -3.87
C ALA A 113 4.36 5.04 -3.03
N THR A 114 4.12 5.03 -1.72
CA THR A 114 4.56 3.97 -0.81
C THR A 114 4.03 2.59 -1.26
N LEU A 115 2.76 2.52 -1.63
CA LEU A 115 2.15 1.28 -2.12
C LEU A 115 2.73 0.83 -3.46
N SER A 116 2.99 1.76 -4.39
CA SER A 116 3.64 1.46 -5.68
C SER A 116 5.05 0.90 -5.49
N GLU A 117 5.83 1.44 -4.55
CA GLU A 117 7.15 0.92 -4.19
C GLU A 117 7.07 -0.48 -3.59
N SER A 118 6.09 -0.73 -2.70
CA SER A 118 5.86 -2.06 -2.13
C SER A 118 5.43 -3.08 -3.20
N PHE A 119 4.59 -2.69 -4.16
CA PHE A 119 4.26 -3.55 -5.31
C PHE A 119 5.50 -3.87 -6.14
N GLN A 120 6.38 -2.89 -6.38
CA GLN A 120 7.64 -3.11 -7.10
C GLN A 120 8.54 -4.13 -6.38
N GLU A 121 8.68 -4.02 -5.06
CA GLU A 121 9.43 -5.00 -4.26
C GLU A 121 8.81 -6.40 -4.37
N GLY A 122 7.49 -6.50 -4.30
CA GLY A 122 6.77 -7.76 -4.47
C GLY A 122 6.98 -8.39 -5.85
N ILE A 123 6.97 -7.58 -6.93
CA ILE A 123 7.25 -8.02 -8.30
C ILE A 123 8.66 -8.61 -8.38
N GLU A 124 9.67 -7.91 -7.88
CA GLU A 124 11.06 -8.36 -7.93
C GLU A 124 11.28 -9.68 -7.15
N LEU A 125 10.59 -9.85 -6.01
CA LEU A 125 10.65 -11.08 -5.23
C LEU A 125 9.93 -12.22 -5.93
N ALA A 126 8.75 -11.98 -6.48
CA ALA A 126 8.00 -12.97 -7.25
C ALA A 126 8.78 -13.45 -8.47
N ASP A 127 9.40 -12.55 -9.22
CA ASP A 127 10.26 -12.88 -10.38
C ASP A 127 11.45 -13.75 -9.97
N GLN A 128 12.09 -13.46 -8.82
CA GLN A 128 13.20 -14.27 -8.30
C GLN A 128 12.77 -15.69 -7.90
N GLU A 129 11.51 -15.84 -7.47
CA GLU A 129 10.93 -17.16 -7.13
C GLU A 129 10.30 -17.88 -8.33
N GLY A 130 10.22 -17.22 -9.49
CA GLY A 130 9.56 -17.75 -10.70
C GLY A 130 8.04 -17.77 -10.58
N ASP A 131 7.47 -16.92 -9.72
CA ASP A 131 6.02 -16.76 -9.53
C ASP A 131 5.48 -15.63 -10.44
N GLU A 132 5.38 -15.94 -11.73
CA GLU A 132 4.90 -15.01 -12.76
C GLU A 132 3.47 -14.51 -12.47
N ALA A 133 2.62 -15.34 -11.88
CA ALA A 133 1.24 -14.96 -11.60
C ALA A 133 1.13 -13.91 -10.49
N THR A 134 1.97 -13.96 -9.47
CA THR A 134 2.08 -12.90 -8.46
C THR A 134 2.68 -11.63 -9.06
N SER A 135 3.75 -11.77 -9.84
CA SER A 135 4.39 -10.65 -10.54
C SER A 135 3.40 -9.91 -11.45
N ASP A 136 2.63 -10.64 -12.26
CA ASP A 136 1.64 -10.07 -13.17
C ASP A 136 0.50 -9.36 -12.43
N LEU A 137 -0.03 -9.95 -11.36
CA LEU A 137 -1.04 -9.33 -10.50
C LEU A 137 -0.57 -7.98 -9.94
N LEU A 138 0.62 -7.96 -9.35
CA LEU A 138 1.18 -6.75 -8.73
C LEU A 138 1.56 -5.69 -9.77
N THR A 139 2.01 -6.10 -10.96
CA THR A 139 2.29 -5.20 -12.09
C THR A 139 1.03 -4.47 -12.52
N GLY A 140 -0.09 -5.16 -12.64
CA GLY A 140 -1.39 -4.56 -12.93
C GLY A 140 -1.78 -3.52 -11.88
N PHE A 141 -1.74 -3.89 -10.60
CA PHE A 141 -2.07 -2.99 -9.50
C PHE A 141 -1.17 -1.75 -9.42
N LYS A 142 0.13 -1.95 -9.64
CA LYS A 142 1.08 -0.83 -9.69
C LYS A 142 0.70 0.18 -10.78
N GLY A 143 0.40 -0.28 -11.98
CA GLY A 143 0.00 0.60 -13.09
C GLY A 143 -1.28 1.39 -12.78
N GLU A 144 -2.28 0.76 -12.13
CA GLU A 144 -3.52 1.43 -11.71
C GLU A 144 -3.27 2.50 -10.64
N ILE A 145 -2.47 2.18 -9.61
CA ILE A 145 -2.11 3.13 -8.55
C ILE A 145 -1.31 4.32 -9.11
N GLU A 146 -0.38 4.10 -10.02
CA GLU A 146 0.37 5.17 -10.68
C GLU A 146 -0.52 6.09 -11.51
N LYS A 147 -1.55 5.54 -12.15
CA LYS A 147 -2.58 6.33 -12.86
C LYS A 147 -3.37 7.21 -11.89
N HIS A 148 -3.78 6.67 -10.74
CA HIS A 148 -4.44 7.48 -9.70
C HIS A 148 -3.54 8.59 -9.18
N MET A 149 -2.27 8.32 -8.95
CA MET A 149 -1.30 9.35 -8.53
C MET A 149 -1.21 10.49 -9.56
N TRP A 150 -1.16 10.14 -10.85
CA TRP A 150 -1.19 11.17 -11.90
C TRP A 150 -2.47 12.00 -11.86
N MET A 151 -3.63 11.38 -11.75
CA MET A 151 -4.93 12.07 -11.69
C MET A 151 -5.03 12.99 -10.46
N LEU A 152 -4.60 12.51 -9.29
CA LEU A 152 -4.61 13.30 -8.05
C LEU A 152 -3.63 14.48 -8.09
N ARG A 153 -2.44 14.31 -8.68
CA ARG A 153 -1.50 15.42 -8.92
C ARG A 153 -2.10 16.45 -9.87
N SER A 154 -2.76 16.01 -10.94
CA SER A 154 -3.42 16.90 -11.90
C SER A 154 -4.57 17.68 -11.27
N TYR A 155 -5.25 17.11 -10.28
CA TYR A 155 -6.27 17.80 -9.50
C TYR A 155 -5.68 18.94 -8.66
N LEU A 156 -4.51 18.75 -8.06
CA LEU A 156 -3.84 19.79 -7.26
C LEU A 156 -3.25 20.92 -8.12
N GLY A 157 -2.91 20.67 -9.37
CA GLY A 157 -2.35 21.65 -10.32
C GLY A 157 -0.84 21.73 -10.33
#